data_edfb56a0e9711f321fc940db5df14abc
#
_entry.id   edfb56a0e9711f321fc940db5df14abc
#
_cell.length_a   1.000
_cell.length_b   1.000
_cell.length_c   1.000
_cell.angle_alpha   90.00
_cell.angle_beta   90.00
_cell.angle_gamma   90.00
#
_symmetry.space_group_name_H-M   'P 1'
#
loop_
_entity.id
_entity.type
_entity.pdbx_description
1 polymer ?
#
loop_
_entity_poly.entity_id
_entity_poly.type
_entity_poly.pdbx_seq_one_letter_code
_entity_poly.pdbx_strand_id
1 'polypeptide(L)'
;LSLDNPFSLSDLLYVSASHDLNDKGGKGSKNYTAHYSVPFGYWMLGVTGSDYDYHQTVAGLNSDYRYSGKSKNLDIQLSRVLHRSGSQKTTFSYDVLARETRNFIDDTEVGVQRRQTAGWRIGLDHRHYIGQATLDAGISYQRGTRWFGAQPAPEEFWGDATALSKITLISGQLDLPFAIGTQNFRYNVQYLRQISNTPLTPQDQFAIGNRWTVRGFDGERTLSASHGWYVRNDLAWRTPLPNQEFYLGADYGEVGGYSSDLQVGKHLAGGVAGLRGNAFNTGYDLFAGTPFSKPDGFETSDLTLGFNLNWSW
;
A
#
# COMPACT_ATOMS: atom_id res chain seq x y z
N LEU A 1 15.14 14.42 -3.95
CA LEU A 1 16.33 14.94 -3.26
C LEU A 1 16.43 14.27 -1.90
N SER A 2 17.60 13.68 -1.59
CA SER A 2 17.93 13.16 -0.26
C SER A 2 19.19 13.83 0.23
N LEU A 3 19.17 14.27 1.49
CA LEU A 3 20.31 14.90 2.17
C LEU A 3 20.57 14.10 3.44
N ASP A 4 21.71 13.43 3.46
CA ASP A 4 22.19 12.70 4.62
C ASP A 4 22.94 13.65 5.56
N ASN A 5 22.56 13.64 6.84
CA ASN A 5 23.19 14.40 7.91
C ASN A 5 23.20 15.94 7.71
N PRO A 6 22.09 16.56 7.26
CA PRO A 6 22.07 18.02 6.98
C PRO A 6 22.35 18.88 8.21
N PHE A 7 22.01 18.42 9.42
CA PHE A 7 22.22 19.15 10.68
C PHE A 7 23.28 18.52 11.58
N SER A 8 24.10 17.59 11.07
CA SER A 8 25.16 16.89 11.84
C SER A 8 24.63 16.08 13.04
N LEU A 9 23.38 15.61 12.95
CA LEU A 9 22.72 14.77 13.97
C LEU A 9 22.57 13.31 13.55
N SER A 10 23.27 12.89 12.49
CA SER A 10 23.05 11.61 11.79
C SER A 10 21.62 11.52 11.24
N ASP A 11 21.07 12.63 10.87
CA ASP A 11 19.70 12.86 10.43
C ASP A 11 19.56 12.71 8.91
N LEU A 12 18.33 12.52 8.47
CA LEU A 12 17.97 12.38 7.05
C LEU A 12 16.85 13.37 6.71
N LEU A 13 17.06 14.15 5.66
CA LEU A 13 16.01 14.93 5.02
C LEU A 13 15.77 14.38 3.61
N TYR A 14 14.54 14.02 3.31
CA TYR A 14 14.12 13.55 1.99
C TYR A 14 12.94 14.36 1.48
N VAL A 15 13.03 14.79 0.22
CA VAL A 15 11.93 15.49 -0.48
C VAL A 15 11.74 14.86 -1.85
N SER A 16 10.50 14.51 -2.17
CA SER A 16 10.11 14.05 -3.50
C SER A 16 8.96 14.84 -4.07
N ALA A 17 8.97 14.96 -5.39
CA ALA A 17 7.87 15.50 -6.17
C ALA A 17 7.65 14.58 -7.37
N SER A 18 6.40 14.25 -7.64
CA SER A 18 6.00 13.49 -8.81
C SER A 18 4.76 14.09 -9.46
N HIS A 19 4.67 13.97 -10.76
CA HIS A 19 3.47 14.32 -11.52
C HIS A 19 3.35 13.42 -12.74
N ASP A 20 2.16 13.32 -13.29
CA ASP A 20 1.93 12.57 -14.51
C ASP A 20 2.60 13.26 -15.70
N LEU A 21 3.22 12.47 -16.59
CA LEU A 21 3.90 12.96 -17.78
C LEU A 21 2.94 13.40 -18.89
N ASN A 22 1.69 12.94 -18.85
CA ASN A 22 0.69 13.19 -19.88
C ASN A 22 -0.62 13.73 -19.30
N ASP A 23 -0.69 15.02 -19.10
CA ASP A 23 -1.90 15.75 -18.65
C ASP A 23 -2.90 16.02 -19.81
N LYS A 24 -2.64 15.51 -21.03
CA LYS A 24 -3.43 15.79 -22.22
C LYS A 24 -4.76 15.01 -22.28
N GLY A 25 -4.99 14.05 -21.39
CA GLY A 25 -6.18 13.18 -21.39
C GLY A 25 -7.28 13.59 -20.43
N GLY A 26 -7.25 14.80 -19.85
CA GLY A 26 -8.21 15.20 -18.81
C GLY A 26 -8.01 14.44 -17.48
N LYS A 27 -6.86 13.79 -17.32
CA LYS A 27 -6.43 13.09 -16.09
C LYS A 27 -5.05 13.58 -15.71
N GLY A 28 -4.83 13.79 -14.41
CA GLY A 28 -3.51 14.16 -13.92
C GLY A 28 -3.42 13.99 -12.41
N SER A 29 -2.21 13.73 -11.93
CA SER A 29 -1.90 13.66 -10.52
C SER A 29 -0.59 14.36 -10.19
N LYS A 30 -0.51 14.91 -8.97
CA LYS A 30 0.70 15.51 -8.40
C LYS A 30 0.85 15.03 -6.98
N ASN A 31 2.07 14.70 -6.60
CA ASN A 31 2.37 14.32 -5.23
C ASN A 31 3.67 14.99 -4.77
N TYR A 32 3.62 15.59 -3.59
CA TYR A 32 4.77 16.14 -2.90
C TYR A 32 4.90 15.44 -1.56
N THR A 33 6.10 15.00 -1.21
CA THR A 33 6.39 14.38 0.07
C THR A 33 7.67 14.97 0.65
N ALA A 34 7.63 15.34 1.92
CA ALA A 34 8.79 15.73 2.70
C ALA A 34 8.89 14.82 3.94
N HIS A 35 10.09 14.33 4.20
CA HIS A 35 10.38 13.50 5.37
C HIS A 35 11.66 13.99 6.03
N TYR A 36 11.61 14.09 7.35
CA TYR A 36 12.79 14.33 8.19
C TYR A 36 12.84 13.30 9.30
N SER A 37 14.01 12.71 9.53
CA SER A 37 14.21 11.81 10.65
C SER A 37 15.55 12.04 11.33
N VAL A 38 15.55 11.87 12.66
CA VAL A 38 16.72 12.03 13.52
C VAL A 38 16.81 10.88 14.53
N PRO A 39 17.95 10.15 14.57
CA PRO A 39 18.20 9.13 15.57
C PRO A 39 18.76 9.72 16.88
N PHE A 40 18.42 9.09 18.00
CA PHE A 40 19.02 9.35 19.30
C PHE A 40 19.13 8.04 20.09
N GLY A 41 20.31 7.46 20.09
CA GLY A 41 20.58 6.13 20.63
C GLY A 41 19.78 5.05 19.87
N TYR A 42 18.94 4.30 20.58
CA TYR A 42 18.06 3.27 19.97
C TYR A 42 16.70 3.82 19.52
N TRP A 43 16.48 5.10 19.68
CA TRP A 43 15.26 5.78 19.25
C TRP A 43 15.46 6.47 17.91
N MET A 44 14.39 6.66 17.18
CA MET A 44 14.32 7.49 15.98
C MET A 44 13.00 8.27 15.99
N LEU A 45 13.08 9.57 15.80
CA LEU A 45 11.93 10.42 15.53
C LEU A 45 11.88 10.70 14.04
N GLY A 46 10.74 10.45 13.43
CA GLY A 46 10.46 10.76 12.02
C GLY A 46 9.22 11.63 11.89
N VAL A 47 9.23 12.55 10.94
CA VAL A 47 8.07 13.35 10.55
C VAL A 47 7.94 13.29 9.04
N THR A 48 6.77 12.88 8.55
CA THR A 48 6.46 12.81 7.12
C THR A 48 5.22 13.63 6.82
N GLY A 49 5.34 14.57 5.89
CA GLY A 49 4.20 15.30 5.33
C GLY A 49 4.04 14.97 3.85
N SER A 50 2.82 14.79 3.37
CA SER A 50 2.53 14.65 1.95
C SER A 50 1.30 15.43 1.53
N ASP A 51 1.35 15.93 0.29
CA ASP A 51 0.26 16.64 -0.39
C ASP A 51 0.05 15.97 -1.75
N TYR A 52 -1.15 15.49 -1.99
CA TYR A 52 -1.54 14.76 -3.19
C TYR A 52 -2.76 15.40 -3.82
N ASP A 53 -2.65 15.78 -5.10
CA ASP A 53 -3.74 16.30 -5.93
C ASP A 53 -3.95 15.37 -7.11
N TYR A 54 -5.21 15.12 -7.47
CA TYR A 54 -5.56 14.45 -8.71
C TYR A 54 -6.80 15.07 -9.35
N HIS A 55 -6.93 14.90 -10.66
CA HIS A 55 -8.13 15.23 -11.40
C HIS A 55 -8.37 14.26 -12.54
N GLN A 56 -9.62 14.08 -12.91
CA GLN A 56 -10.05 13.32 -14.08
C GLN A 56 -11.31 13.90 -14.67
N THR A 57 -11.44 13.81 -15.99
CA THR A 57 -12.67 14.11 -16.68
C THR A 57 -13.57 12.88 -16.67
N VAL A 58 -14.81 13.05 -16.24
CA VAL A 58 -15.83 12.00 -16.19
C VAL A 58 -16.92 12.36 -17.18
N ALA A 59 -17.21 11.44 -18.12
CA ALA A 59 -18.28 11.62 -19.08
C ALA A 59 -19.64 11.55 -18.37
N GLY A 60 -20.43 12.62 -18.45
CA GLY A 60 -21.80 12.66 -17.98
C GLY A 60 -22.80 12.50 -19.13
N LEU A 61 -24.10 12.39 -18.80
CA LEU A 61 -25.17 12.18 -19.81
C LEU A 61 -25.30 13.32 -20.83
N ASN A 62 -25.05 14.56 -20.40
CA ASN A 62 -25.25 15.76 -21.24
C ASN A 62 -23.98 16.62 -21.37
N SER A 63 -22.98 16.42 -20.52
CA SER A 63 -21.70 17.15 -20.50
C SER A 63 -20.67 16.39 -19.70
N ASP A 64 -19.40 16.55 -20.05
CA ASP A 64 -18.30 16.08 -19.23
C ASP A 64 -18.14 16.98 -18.00
N TYR A 65 -17.75 16.42 -16.87
CA TYR A 65 -17.41 17.14 -15.65
C TYR A 65 -16.05 16.74 -15.12
N ARG A 66 -15.37 17.69 -14.48
CA ARG A 66 -14.06 17.47 -13.87
C ARG A 66 -14.23 17.01 -12.43
N TYR A 67 -13.82 15.77 -12.15
CA TYR A 67 -13.72 15.29 -10.78
C TYR A 67 -12.27 15.42 -10.31
N SER A 68 -12.07 16.04 -9.14
CA SER A 68 -10.74 16.24 -8.57
C SER A 68 -10.73 15.98 -7.06
N GLY A 69 -9.56 15.67 -6.54
CA GLY A 69 -9.38 15.44 -5.10
C GLY A 69 -8.03 15.94 -4.62
N LYS A 70 -8.00 16.37 -3.36
CA LYS A 70 -6.81 16.79 -2.63
C LYS A 70 -6.71 16.01 -1.34
N SER A 71 -5.52 15.54 -1.01
CA SER A 71 -5.27 14.84 0.24
C SER A 71 -3.97 15.33 0.87
N LYS A 72 -4.05 15.72 2.15
CA LYS A 72 -2.89 16.09 2.96
C LYS A 72 -2.73 15.09 4.09
N ASN A 73 -1.53 14.58 4.28
CA ASN A 73 -1.23 13.63 5.34
C ASN A 73 -0.05 14.13 6.16
N LEU A 74 -0.13 13.91 7.46
CA LEU A 74 0.95 14.09 8.41
C LEU A 74 1.10 12.82 9.22
N ASP A 75 2.33 12.30 9.30
CA ASP A 75 2.72 11.15 10.11
C ASP A 75 3.90 11.55 10.99
N ILE A 76 3.76 11.42 12.30
CA ILE A 76 4.84 11.64 13.27
C ILE A 76 5.09 10.29 13.94
N GLN A 77 6.26 9.71 13.67
CA GLN A 77 6.65 8.40 14.17
C GLN A 77 7.75 8.51 15.20
N LEU A 78 7.56 7.87 16.34
CA LEU A 78 8.61 7.57 17.31
C LEU A 78 8.86 6.07 17.31
N SER A 79 10.05 5.63 16.93
CA SER A 79 10.41 4.22 16.93
C SER A 79 11.58 3.92 17.85
N ARG A 80 11.66 2.68 18.34
CA ARG A 80 12.74 2.19 19.19
C ARG A 80 13.16 0.78 18.81
N VAL A 81 14.44 0.55 18.65
CA VAL A 81 14.99 -0.80 18.54
C VAL A 81 14.97 -1.42 19.94
N LEU A 82 14.09 -2.43 20.15
CA LEU A 82 13.94 -3.14 21.41
C LEU A 82 14.98 -4.24 21.56
N HIS A 83 15.28 -4.93 20.45
CA HIS A 83 16.26 -6.00 20.41
C HIS A 83 17.00 -5.97 19.08
N ARG A 84 18.31 -6.22 19.13
CA ARG A 84 19.16 -6.37 17.93
C ARG A 84 20.28 -7.35 18.22
N SER A 85 20.45 -8.32 17.32
CA SER A 85 21.59 -9.23 17.29
C SER A 85 22.15 -9.33 15.87
N GLY A 86 23.09 -10.22 15.61
CA GLY A 86 23.62 -10.46 14.27
C GLY A 86 22.57 -11.00 13.28
N SER A 87 21.52 -11.67 13.76
CA SER A 87 20.49 -12.31 12.94
C SER A 87 19.07 -11.77 13.13
N GLN A 88 18.85 -10.89 14.11
CA GLN A 88 17.48 -10.44 14.46
C GLN A 88 17.44 -8.95 14.78
N LYS A 89 16.33 -8.33 14.46
CA LYS A 89 16.01 -6.96 14.88
C LYS A 89 14.51 -6.87 15.19
N THR A 90 14.17 -6.38 16.39
CA THR A 90 12.80 -6.06 16.79
C THR A 90 12.69 -4.57 17.04
N THR A 91 11.71 -3.94 16.39
CA THR A 91 11.47 -2.50 16.49
C THR A 91 10.02 -2.27 16.94
N PHE A 92 9.86 -1.43 17.94
CA PHE A 92 8.57 -0.86 18.35
C PHE A 92 8.38 0.48 17.66
N SER A 93 7.15 0.82 17.25
CA SER A 93 6.77 2.13 16.75
C SER A 93 5.51 2.66 17.43
N TYR A 94 5.45 3.98 17.55
CA TYR A 94 4.27 4.75 17.90
C TYR A 94 4.12 5.88 16.89
N ASP A 95 2.99 5.91 16.19
CA ASP A 95 2.71 6.88 15.14
C ASP A 95 1.52 7.74 15.56
N VAL A 96 1.59 9.03 15.23
CA VAL A 96 0.46 9.96 15.28
C VAL A 96 0.14 10.39 13.85
N LEU A 97 -1.10 10.17 13.46
CA LEU A 97 -1.58 10.30 12.09
C LEU A 97 -2.62 11.40 11.99
N ALA A 98 -2.52 12.25 10.99
CA ALA A 98 -3.56 13.19 10.61
C ALA A 98 -3.72 13.21 9.09
N ARG A 99 -4.97 13.21 8.61
CA ARG A 99 -5.29 13.24 7.17
C ARG A 99 -6.47 14.18 6.92
N GLU A 100 -6.34 14.99 5.89
CA GLU A 100 -7.43 15.76 5.31
C GLU A 100 -7.61 15.35 3.85
N THR A 101 -8.86 15.07 3.44
CA THR A 101 -9.21 14.78 2.04
C THR A 101 -10.43 15.61 1.66
N ARG A 102 -10.37 16.24 0.48
CA ARG A 102 -11.45 17.01 -0.14
C ARG A 102 -11.60 16.58 -1.58
N ASN A 103 -12.84 16.45 -2.02
CA ASN A 103 -13.16 16.13 -3.41
C ASN A 103 -14.05 17.23 -4.01
N PHE A 104 -13.95 17.42 -5.32
CA PHE A 104 -14.61 18.50 -6.05
C PHE A 104 -15.21 17.97 -7.35
N ILE A 105 -16.33 18.55 -7.78
CA ILE A 105 -16.92 18.40 -9.11
C ILE A 105 -16.98 19.80 -9.69
N ASP A 106 -16.33 20.03 -10.85
CA ASP A 106 -16.24 21.33 -11.51
C ASP A 106 -15.86 22.47 -10.53
N ASP A 107 -14.80 22.23 -9.72
CA ASP A 107 -14.29 23.11 -8.67
C ASP A 107 -15.25 23.35 -7.47
N THR A 108 -16.42 22.72 -7.43
CA THR A 108 -17.34 22.77 -6.29
C THR A 108 -17.02 21.62 -5.32
N GLU A 109 -16.76 21.93 -4.05
CA GLU A 109 -16.46 20.91 -3.03
C GLU A 109 -17.66 20.01 -2.75
N VAL A 110 -17.44 18.70 -2.77
CA VAL A 110 -18.43 17.68 -2.40
C VAL A 110 -18.36 17.48 -0.89
N GLY A 111 -19.15 18.24 -0.14
CA GLY A 111 -19.07 18.30 1.34
C GLY A 111 -19.22 16.94 2.02
N VAL A 112 -20.08 16.03 1.49
CA VAL A 112 -20.27 14.67 2.01
C VAL A 112 -19.05 13.76 1.81
N GLN A 113 -18.08 14.16 1.00
CA GLN A 113 -16.82 13.44 0.78
C GLN A 113 -15.64 14.08 1.50
N ARG A 114 -15.85 15.20 2.18
CA ARG A 114 -14.81 15.81 3.01
C ARG A 114 -14.50 14.91 4.19
N ARG A 115 -13.21 14.63 4.39
CA ARG A 115 -12.71 13.84 5.52
C ARG A 115 -11.59 14.58 6.21
N GLN A 116 -11.69 14.68 7.52
CA GLN A 116 -10.61 15.14 8.39
C GLN A 116 -10.48 14.13 9.52
N THR A 117 -9.48 13.27 9.44
CA THR A 117 -9.27 12.17 10.37
C THR A 117 -7.95 12.30 11.08
N ALA A 118 -7.89 11.78 12.30
CA ALA A 118 -6.67 11.67 13.07
C ALA A 118 -6.69 10.38 13.89
N GLY A 119 -5.53 9.92 14.28
CA GLY A 119 -5.40 8.69 15.03
C GLY A 119 -3.99 8.47 15.55
N TRP A 120 -3.85 7.37 16.24
CA TRP A 120 -2.54 6.84 16.61
C TRP A 120 -2.45 5.36 16.23
N ARG A 121 -1.23 4.90 16.04
CA ARG A 121 -0.91 3.49 15.77
C ARG A 121 0.28 3.08 16.62
N ILE A 122 0.20 1.88 17.19
CA ILE A 122 1.36 1.20 17.79
C ILE A 122 1.70 0.01 16.91
N GLY A 123 3.00 -0.25 16.74
CA GLY A 123 3.50 -1.33 15.90
C GLY A 123 4.66 -2.07 16.55
N LEU A 124 4.79 -3.32 16.19
CA LEU A 124 5.94 -4.17 16.51
C LEU A 124 6.35 -4.90 15.23
N ASP A 125 7.56 -4.66 14.77
CA ASP A 125 8.16 -5.28 13.59
C ASP A 125 9.36 -6.12 14.00
N HIS A 126 9.45 -7.31 13.45
CA HIS A 126 10.54 -8.25 13.69
C HIS A 126 11.12 -8.75 12.37
N ARG A 127 12.43 -8.57 12.19
CA ARG A 127 13.20 -9.17 11.09
C ARG A 127 14.12 -10.24 11.63
N HIS A 128 14.12 -11.40 10.96
CA HIS A 128 14.97 -12.51 11.33
C HIS A 128 15.65 -13.11 10.08
N TYR A 129 16.98 -13.22 10.13
CA TYR A 129 17.79 -13.94 9.14
C TYR A 129 17.99 -15.38 9.61
N ILE A 130 17.40 -16.33 8.90
CA ILE A 130 17.42 -17.77 9.23
C ILE A 130 18.21 -18.50 8.14
N GLY A 131 19.51 -18.67 8.35
CA GLY A 131 20.40 -19.16 7.29
C GLY A 131 20.42 -18.18 6.11
N GLN A 132 19.93 -18.62 4.94
CA GLN A 132 19.77 -17.76 3.75
C GLN A 132 18.40 -17.09 3.67
N ALA A 133 17.44 -17.51 4.47
CA ALA A 133 16.10 -16.95 4.46
C ALA A 133 16.01 -15.67 5.27
N THR A 134 15.13 -14.76 4.84
CA THR A 134 14.74 -13.58 5.60
C THR A 134 13.25 -13.65 5.91
N LEU A 135 12.92 -13.54 7.19
CA LEU A 135 11.54 -13.43 7.67
C LEU A 135 11.32 -12.03 8.23
N ASP A 136 10.33 -11.32 7.70
CA ASP A 136 9.77 -10.09 8.26
C ASP A 136 8.37 -10.38 8.78
N ALA A 137 8.09 -10.00 10.02
CA ALA A 137 6.77 -10.15 10.64
C ALA A 137 6.41 -8.85 11.36
N GLY A 138 5.16 -8.42 11.22
CA GLY A 138 4.67 -7.20 11.83
C GLY A 138 3.27 -7.36 12.40
N ILE A 139 2.99 -6.65 13.48
CA ILE A 139 1.66 -6.44 14.00
C ILE A 139 1.51 -4.98 14.38
N SER A 140 0.40 -4.37 14.01
CA SER A 140 0.08 -3.02 14.46
C SER A 140 -1.39 -2.90 14.83
N TYR A 141 -1.67 -1.98 15.75
CA TYR A 141 -3.01 -1.58 16.15
C TYR A 141 -3.16 -0.09 15.97
N GLN A 142 -4.15 0.32 15.19
CA GLN A 142 -4.49 1.71 14.92
C GLN A 142 -5.85 2.05 15.53
N ARG A 143 -5.95 3.26 16.09
CA ARG A 143 -7.19 3.82 16.61
C ARG A 143 -7.41 5.23 16.10
N GLY A 144 -8.56 5.45 15.46
CA GLY A 144 -9.04 6.79 15.11
C GLY A 144 -9.42 7.59 16.35
N THR A 145 -9.19 8.90 16.30
CA THR A 145 -9.46 9.85 17.38
C THR A 145 -10.10 11.13 16.82
N ARG A 146 -10.46 12.04 17.73
CA ARG A 146 -10.91 13.40 17.39
C ARG A 146 -9.81 14.46 17.58
N TRP A 147 -8.55 14.05 17.57
CA TRP A 147 -7.42 14.97 17.67
C TRP A 147 -7.32 15.89 16.44
N PHE A 148 -6.65 17.01 16.59
CA PHE A 148 -6.33 17.97 15.51
C PHE A 148 -7.55 18.44 14.71
N GLY A 149 -8.73 18.54 15.37
CA GLY A 149 -9.96 18.97 14.72
C GLY A 149 -10.59 17.90 13.80
N ALA A 150 -10.20 16.61 13.97
CA ALA A 150 -10.80 15.51 13.22
C ALA A 150 -12.31 15.47 13.42
N GLN A 151 -13.03 15.32 12.32
CA GLN A 151 -14.48 15.40 12.24
C GLN A 151 -15.10 13.99 12.21
N PRO A 152 -16.36 13.84 12.65
CA PRO A 152 -17.15 12.65 12.38
C PRO A 152 -17.21 12.36 10.88
N ALA A 153 -17.14 11.09 10.51
CA ALA A 153 -17.44 10.71 9.13
C ALA A 153 -18.95 10.95 8.87
N PRO A 154 -19.36 11.45 7.70
CA PRO A 154 -20.79 11.62 7.40
C PRO A 154 -21.60 10.35 7.59
N GLU A 155 -21.03 9.19 7.32
CA GLU A 155 -21.63 7.88 7.50
C GLU A 155 -21.87 7.51 8.98
N GLU A 156 -21.22 8.21 9.94
CA GLU A 156 -21.47 7.98 11.39
C GLU A 156 -22.89 8.31 11.79
N PHE A 157 -23.56 9.22 11.06
CA PHE A 157 -24.95 9.56 11.33
C PHE A 157 -25.89 8.36 11.12
N TRP A 158 -25.58 7.49 10.17
CA TRP A 158 -26.36 6.29 9.85
C TRP A 158 -25.82 5.03 10.53
N GLY A 159 -24.64 5.09 11.15
CA GLY A 159 -23.97 3.94 11.74
C GLY A 159 -23.22 3.05 10.73
N ASP A 160 -23.13 3.47 9.46
CA ASP A 160 -22.55 2.67 8.38
C ASP A 160 -21.03 2.65 8.41
N ALA A 161 -20.38 3.71 8.92
CA ALA A 161 -18.94 3.78 9.09
C ALA A 161 -18.57 4.76 10.21
N THR A 162 -17.32 4.68 10.71
CA THR A 162 -16.81 5.62 11.72
C THR A 162 -15.37 6.00 11.48
N ALA A 163 -15.05 7.29 11.70
CA ALA A 163 -13.68 7.77 11.78
C ALA A 163 -12.96 7.37 13.09
N LEU A 164 -13.69 6.85 14.10
CA LEU A 164 -13.12 6.26 15.33
C LEU A 164 -12.75 4.78 15.11
N SER A 165 -12.12 4.48 13.99
CA SER A 165 -11.74 3.13 13.57
C SER A 165 -10.85 2.43 14.59
N LYS A 166 -10.98 1.09 14.67
CA LYS A 166 -10.11 0.21 15.45
C LYS A 166 -9.62 -0.89 14.50
N ILE A 167 -8.38 -0.78 14.07
CA ILE A 167 -7.81 -1.63 13.03
C ILE A 167 -6.59 -2.34 13.59
N THR A 168 -6.58 -3.67 13.51
CA THR A 168 -5.38 -4.49 13.72
C THR A 168 -4.88 -4.95 12.36
N LEU A 169 -3.60 -4.73 12.07
CA LEU A 169 -2.92 -5.20 10.87
C LEU A 169 -1.85 -6.21 11.26
N ILE A 170 -1.84 -7.36 10.59
CA ILE A 170 -0.82 -8.41 10.74
C ILE A 170 -0.18 -8.59 9.39
N SER A 171 1.15 -8.51 9.33
CA SER A 171 1.93 -8.69 8.11
C SER A 171 2.99 -9.77 8.30
N GLY A 172 3.31 -10.46 7.22
CA GLY A 172 4.39 -11.43 7.16
C GLY A 172 4.99 -11.45 5.76
N GLN A 173 6.30 -11.54 5.68
CA GLN A 173 7.02 -11.77 4.43
C GLN A 173 8.16 -12.74 4.67
N LEU A 174 8.24 -13.76 3.83
CA LEU A 174 9.36 -14.69 3.80
C LEU A 174 10.03 -14.59 2.43
N ASP A 175 11.34 -14.40 2.44
CA ASP A 175 12.19 -14.53 1.27
C ASP A 175 13.13 -15.72 1.48
N LEU A 176 13.03 -16.73 0.64
CA LEU A 176 13.78 -17.97 0.75
C LEU A 176 14.51 -18.27 -0.55
N PRO A 177 15.81 -17.92 -0.66
CA PRO A 177 16.67 -18.41 -1.74
C PRO A 177 17.02 -19.88 -1.53
N PHE A 178 17.00 -20.66 -2.62
CA PHE A 178 17.40 -22.08 -2.60
C PHE A 178 17.91 -22.51 -3.97
N ALA A 179 18.54 -23.69 -4.04
CA ALA A 179 19.06 -24.24 -5.28
C ALA A 179 18.52 -25.68 -5.47
N ILE A 180 18.25 -26.01 -6.74
CA ILE A 180 17.96 -27.39 -7.18
C ILE A 180 18.99 -27.72 -8.26
N GLY A 181 19.90 -28.63 -7.93
CA GLY A 181 21.08 -28.91 -8.77
C GLY A 181 21.93 -27.65 -8.95
N THR A 182 22.14 -27.24 -10.19
CA THR A 182 22.91 -26.01 -10.53
C THR A 182 22.03 -24.78 -10.69
N GLN A 183 20.71 -24.91 -10.52
CA GLN A 183 19.77 -23.81 -10.74
C GLN A 183 19.41 -23.13 -9.44
N ASN A 184 19.40 -21.80 -9.43
CA ASN A 184 19.06 -20.97 -8.28
C ASN A 184 17.63 -20.47 -8.39
N PHE A 185 16.90 -20.61 -7.31
CA PHE A 185 15.52 -20.17 -7.16
C PHE A 185 15.39 -19.25 -5.95
N ARG A 186 14.31 -18.50 -5.94
CA ARG A 186 13.87 -17.72 -4.78
C ARG A 186 12.36 -17.86 -4.63
N TYR A 187 11.91 -18.27 -3.48
CA TYR A 187 10.51 -18.26 -3.11
C TYR A 187 10.24 -17.06 -2.21
N ASN A 188 9.28 -16.23 -2.59
CA ASN A 188 8.82 -15.11 -1.78
C ASN A 188 7.33 -15.29 -1.50
N VAL A 189 6.93 -15.18 -0.24
CA VAL A 189 5.55 -15.14 0.17
C VAL A 189 5.29 -13.90 1.00
N GLN A 190 4.17 -13.22 0.72
CA GLN A 190 3.69 -12.07 1.46
C GLN A 190 2.28 -12.38 1.98
N TYR A 191 2.05 -12.07 3.24
CA TYR A 191 0.75 -12.18 3.90
C TYR A 191 0.41 -10.84 4.54
N LEU A 192 -0.81 -10.38 4.34
CA LEU A 192 -1.36 -9.21 5.02
C LEU A 192 -2.79 -9.51 5.46
N ARG A 193 -3.12 -9.17 6.71
CA ARG A 193 -4.45 -9.31 7.28
C ARG A 193 -4.85 -8.06 8.03
N GLN A 194 -6.03 -7.55 7.72
CA GLN A 194 -6.70 -6.49 8.47
C GLN A 194 -7.89 -7.04 9.24
N ILE A 195 -8.01 -6.65 10.50
CA ILE A 195 -9.14 -6.98 11.38
C ILE A 195 -9.66 -5.66 11.94
N SER A 196 -10.96 -5.42 11.84
CA SER A 196 -11.62 -4.28 12.45
C SER A 196 -12.92 -4.68 13.15
N ASN A 197 -13.09 -4.26 14.39
CA ASN A 197 -14.34 -4.44 15.12
C ASN A 197 -15.28 -3.22 15.01
N THR A 198 -14.98 -2.34 14.04
CA THR A 198 -15.78 -1.14 13.74
C THR A 198 -16.08 -1.10 12.26
N PRO A 199 -17.25 -0.58 11.84
CA PRO A 199 -17.51 -0.31 10.44
C PRO A 199 -16.53 0.78 9.96
N LEU A 200 -15.78 0.51 8.91
CA LEU A 200 -14.74 1.40 8.39
C LEU A 200 -15.25 2.27 7.26
N THR A 201 -14.73 3.50 7.21
CA THR A 201 -14.92 4.36 6.04
C THR A 201 -14.31 3.70 4.80
N PRO A 202 -14.80 3.97 3.58
CA PRO A 202 -14.27 3.35 2.36
C PRO A 202 -12.74 3.47 2.20
N GLN A 203 -12.15 4.53 2.74
CA GLN A 203 -10.71 4.79 2.68
C GLN A 203 -9.87 3.89 3.61
N ASP A 204 -10.49 3.34 4.65
CA ASP A 204 -9.86 2.47 5.64
C ASP A 204 -10.20 0.99 5.43
N GLN A 205 -11.12 0.68 4.49
CA GLN A 205 -11.47 -0.70 4.14
C GLN A 205 -10.29 -1.42 3.50
N PHE A 206 -10.22 -2.72 3.76
CA PHE A 206 -9.27 -3.61 3.12
C PHE A 206 -9.79 -3.99 1.74
N ALA A 207 -8.99 -3.73 0.70
CA ALA A 207 -9.36 -3.99 -0.68
C ALA A 207 -8.43 -5.03 -1.34
N ILE A 208 -9.01 -5.92 -2.16
CA ILE A 208 -8.29 -6.91 -2.96
C ILE A 208 -8.71 -6.81 -4.43
N GLY A 209 -7.85 -7.30 -5.35
CA GLY A 209 -8.13 -7.33 -6.78
C GLY A 209 -7.38 -6.25 -7.57
N ASN A 210 -6.12 -5.98 -7.21
CA ASN A 210 -5.24 -5.07 -7.93
C ASN A 210 -3.78 -5.56 -7.91
N ARG A 211 -2.89 -4.88 -8.64
CA ARG A 211 -1.47 -5.25 -8.75
C ARG A 211 -0.70 -5.32 -7.41
N TRP A 212 -1.23 -4.73 -6.35
CA TRP A 212 -0.57 -4.64 -5.03
C TRP A 212 -1.08 -5.69 -4.04
N THR A 213 -2.24 -6.27 -4.30
CA THR A 213 -2.88 -7.26 -3.42
C THR A 213 -3.00 -8.62 -4.10
N VAL A 214 -4.12 -8.95 -4.70
CA VAL A 214 -4.30 -10.18 -5.51
C VAL A 214 -4.09 -9.79 -6.97
N ARG A 215 -2.99 -10.23 -7.57
CA ARG A 215 -2.63 -9.92 -8.98
C ARG A 215 -3.47 -10.74 -9.96
N GLY A 216 -3.46 -10.36 -11.21
CA GLY A 216 -4.27 -10.98 -12.27
C GLY A 216 -5.56 -10.21 -12.53
N PHE A 217 -5.83 -9.14 -11.80
CA PHE A 217 -6.96 -8.23 -11.96
C PHE A 217 -6.46 -6.85 -12.38
N ASP A 218 -7.25 -6.14 -13.19
CA ASP A 218 -6.90 -4.82 -13.74
C ASP A 218 -6.93 -3.69 -12.69
N GLY A 219 -7.63 -3.91 -11.57
CA GLY A 219 -7.76 -2.94 -10.49
C GLY A 219 -8.85 -1.89 -10.71
N GLU A 220 -9.62 -1.95 -11.80
CA GLU A 220 -10.77 -1.07 -12.03
C GLU A 220 -11.89 -1.35 -11.02
N ARG A 221 -12.06 -2.62 -10.67
CA ARG A 221 -12.95 -3.05 -9.59
C ARG A 221 -12.16 -3.80 -8.52
N THR A 222 -12.55 -3.60 -7.27
CA THR A 222 -11.98 -4.29 -6.11
C THR A 222 -13.10 -4.81 -5.21
N LEU A 223 -12.83 -5.88 -4.48
CA LEU A 223 -13.65 -6.27 -3.34
C LEU A 223 -13.08 -5.60 -2.11
N SER A 224 -13.92 -4.92 -1.31
CA SER A 224 -13.47 -4.19 -0.13
C SER A 224 -14.44 -4.35 1.04
N ALA A 225 -13.89 -4.50 2.26
CA ALA A 225 -14.67 -4.59 3.49
C ALA A 225 -13.81 -4.23 4.72
N SER A 226 -14.41 -4.24 5.91
CA SER A 226 -13.70 -3.89 7.15
C SER A 226 -12.63 -4.90 7.56
N HIS A 227 -12.81 -6.19 7.22
CA HIS A 227 -11.82 -7.25 7.38
C HIS A 227 -11.31 -7.69 6.02
N GLY A 228 -10.10 -8.22 6.00
CA GLY A 228 -9.59 -8.87 4.81
C GLY A 228 -8.20 -9.44 5.02
N TRP A 229 -7.80 -10.30 4.12
CA TRP A 229 -6.45 -10.83 4.06
C TRP A 229 -6.10 -11.23 2.63
N TYR A 230 -4.83 -11.25 2.34
CA TYR A 230 -4.31 -11.88 1.13
C TYR A 230 -3.00 -12.61 1.41
N VAL A 231 -2.71 -13.57 0.56
CA VAL A 231 -1.40 -14.18 0.41
C VAL A 231 -0.96 -14.06 -1.04
N ARG A 232 0.27 -13.60 -1.24
CA ARG A 232 0.95 -13.52 -2.53
C ARG A 232 2.15 -14.44 -2.52
N ASN A 233 2.31 -15.20 -3.59
CA ASN A 233 3.41 -16.13 -3.72
C ASN A 233 4.14 -15.90 -5.04
N ASP A 234 5.48 -15.83 -5.00
CA ASP A 234 6.35 -15.79 -6.16
C ASP A 234 7.38 -16.90 -6.06
N LEU A 235 7.44 -17.73 -7.08
CA LEU A 235 8.58 -18.63 -7.32
C LEU A 235 9.39 -18.05 -8.48
N ALA A 236 10.57 -17.54 -8.17
CA ALA A 236 11.48 -16.94 -9.14
C ALA A 236 12.64 -17.89 -9.44
N TRP A 237 12.95 -18.04 -10.72
CA TRP A 237 14.12 -18.72 -11.21
C TRP A 237 15.15 -17.69 -11.70
N ARG A 238 16.36 -17.73 -11.13
CA ARG A 238 17.47 -16.93 -11.61
C ARG A 238 17.98 -17.53 -12.91
N THR A 239 17.76 -16.80 -13.98
CA THR A 239 18.16 -17.26 -15.31
C THR A 239 19.70 -17.28 -15.47
N PRO A 240 20.26 -17.97 -16.47
CA PRO A 240 21.69 -17.89 -16.78
C PRO A 240 22.16 -16.49 -17.21
N LEU A 241 21.25 -15.62 -17.61
CA LEU A 241 21.55 -14.22 -17.92
C LEU A 241 21.78 -13.44 -16.62
N PRO A 242 22.85 -12.64 -16.53
CA PRO A 242 23.17 -11.89 -15.32
C PRO A 242 22.00 -10.97 -14.88
N ASN A 243 21.69 -11.01 -13.59
CA ASN A 243 20.70 -10.14 -12.96
C ASN A 243 19.27 -10.25 -13.56
N GLN A 244 18.91 -11.42 -14.09
CA GLN A 244 17.59 -11.68 -14.67
C GLN A 244 16.87 -12.80 -13.89
N GLU A 245 15.63 -12.58 -13.55
CA GLU A 245 14.75 -13.57 -12.90
C GLU A 245 13.44 -13.68 -13.68
N PHE A 246 13.08 -14.91 -14.04
CA PHE A 246 11.72 -15.24 -14.45
C PHE A 246 10.95 -15.70 -13.24
N TYR A 247 9.71 -15.25 -13.04
CA TYR A 247 8.89 -15.65 -11.91
C TYR A 247 7.48 -16.03 -12.31
N LEU A 248 6.91 -16.93 -11.51
CA LEU A 248 5.51 -17.30 -11.51
C LEU A 248 4.92 -16.98 -10.13
N GLY A 249 3.74 -16.41 -10.11
CA GLY A 249 3.04 -16.10 -8.87
C GLY A 249 1.61 -16.60 -8.88
N ALA A 250 1.11 -16.95 -7.68
CA ALA A 250 -0.28 -17.30 -7.44
C ALA A 250 -0.74 -16.61 -6.15
N ASP A 251 -1.78 -15.82 -6.26
CA ASP A 251 -2.27 -14.98 -5.17
C ASP A 251 -3.72 -15.36 -4.85
N TYR A 252 -4.06 -15.24 -3.56
CA TYR A 252 -5.42 -15.42 -3.07
C TYR A 252 -5.73 -14.38 -2.01
N GLY A 253 -6.98 -13.95 -1.93
CA GLY A 253 -7.42 -13.03 -0.89
C GLY A 253 -8.92 -13.08 -0.64
N GLU A 254 -9.31 -12.69 0.56
CA GLU A 254 -10.70 -12.60 1.00
C GLU A 254 -10.97 -11.30 1.74
N VAL A 255 -12.21 -10.82 1.62
CA VAL A 255 -12.76 -9.70 2.39
C VAL A 255 -13.98 -10.15 3.18
N GLY A 256 -14.26 -9.50 4.30
CA GLY A 256 -15.38 -9.87 5.18
C GLY A 256 -15.66 -8.81 6.24
N GLY A 257 -16.61 -9.10 7.13
CA GLY A 257 -17.06 -8.17 8.15
C GLY A 257 -18.02 -7.11 7.61
N TYR A 258 -18.02 -5.93 8.21
CA TYR A 258 -18.89 -4.82 7.80
C TYR A 258 -18.68 -4.51 6.32
N SER A 259 -19.78 -4.23 5.60
CA SER A 259 -19.84 -3.93 4.16
C SER A 259 -19.55 -5.10 3.21
N SER A 260 -19.19 -6.29 3.72
CA SER A 260 -18.90 -7.44 2.83
C SER A 260 -20.14 -7.97 2.11
N ASP A 261 -21.32 -7.83 2.69
CA ASP A 261 -22.59 -8.32 2.09
C ASP A 261 -23.11 -7.39 0.98
N LEU A 262 -22.50 -6.21 0.83
CA LEU A 262 -22.75 -5.29 -0.28
C LEU A 262 -21.88 -5.60 -1.53
N GLN A 263 -20.95 -6.55 -1.40
CA GLN A 263 -20.05 -6.95 -2.49
C GLN A 263 -20.67 -8.10 -3.31
N VAL A 264 -20.30 -8.18 -4.59
CA VAL A 264 -20.69 -9.30 -5.47
C VAL A 264 -20.13 -10.65 -5.05
N GLY A 265 -19.18 -10.65 -4.10
CA GLY A 265 -18.55 -11.84 -3.52
C GLY A 265 -17.47 -11.45 -2.54
N LYS A 266 -16.73 -12.44 -2.01
CA LYS A 266 -15.80 -12.21 -0.88
C LYS A 266 -14.37 -12.64 -1.17
N HIS A 267 -14.07 -13.35 -2.26
CA HIS A 267 -12.73 -13.86 -2.55
C HIS A 267 -12.33 -13.67 -4.01
N LEU A 268 -11.02 -13.55 -4.21
CA LEU A 268 -10.37 -13.49 -5.52
C LEU A 268 -9.13 -14.38 -5.49
N ALA A 269 -8.86 -15.07 -6.61
CA ALA A 269 -7.59 -15.74 -6.86
C ALA A 269 -7.07 -15.36 -8.24
N GLY A 270 -5.77 -15.13 -8.37
CA GLY A 270 -5.16 -14.77 -9.63
C GLY A 270 -3.73 -15.26 -9.76
N GLY A 271 -3.24 -15.29 -10.98
CA GLY A 271 -1.90 -15.69 -11.31
C GLY A 271 -1.14 -14.63 -12.07
N VAL A 272 0.18 -14.72 -12.02
CA VAL A 272 1.08 -13.81 -12.71
C VAL A 272 2.32 -14.57 -13.19
N ALA A 273 2.79 -14.22 -14.38
CA ALA A 273 4.11 -14.61 -14.90
C ALA A 273 4.86 -13.34 -15.27
N GLY A 274 6.14 -13.26 -14.93
CA GLY A 274 6.90 -12.04 -15.19
C GLY A 274 8.40 -12.28 -15.33
N LEU A 275 9.05 -11.27 -15.88
CA LEU A 275 10.50 -11.16 -16.01
C LEU A 275 10.94 -9.88 -15.32
N ARG A 276 11.85 -9.99 -14.38
CA ARG A 276 12.45 -8.84 -13.70
C ARG A 276 13.97 -8.93 -13.68
N GLY A 277 14.59 -7.79 -13.67
CA GLY A 277 16.04 -7.76 -13.69
C GLY A 277 16.60 -6.35 -13.74
N ASN A 278 17.90 -6.30 -14.02
CA ASN A 278 18.64 -5.06 -14.18
C ASN A 278 19.51 -5.14 -15.45
N ALA A 279 19.38 -4.16 -16.34
CA ALA A 279 20.18 -4.03 -17.55
C ALA A 279 20.40 -2.55 -17.86
N PHE A 280 21.64 -2.16 -18.26
CA PHE A 280 21.97 -0.79 -18.67
C PHE A 280 21.55 0.29 -17.64
N ASN A 281 21.84 0.06 -16.34
CA ASN A 281 21.42 0.92 -15.21
C ASN A 281 19.89 1.07 -15.06
N THR A 282 19.12 0.22 -15.74
CA THR A 282 17.65 0.22 -15.64
C THR A 282 17.19 -1.07 -14.97
N GLY A 283 16.59 -0.92 -13.79
CA GLY A 283 15.80 -1.98 -13.18
C GLY A 283 14.45 -2.08 -13.86
N TYR A 284 13.98 -3.29 -14.13
CA TYR A 284 12.68 -3.50 -14.76
C TYR A 284 11.94 -4.70 -14.13
N ASP A 285 10.61 -4.64 -14.21
CA ASP A 285 9.69 -5.73 -13.89
C ASP A 285 8.55 -5.67 -14.91
N LEU A 286 8.43 -6.70 -15.72
CA LEU A 286 7.41 -6.86 -16.75
C LEU A 286 6.58 -8.08 -16.40
N PHE A 287 5.27 -7.96 -16.38
CA PHE A 287 4.42 -9.09 -16.03
C PHE A 287 3.11 -9.13 -16.80
N ALA A 288 2.58 -10.34 -16.93
CA ALA A 288 1.25 -10.63 -17.39
C ALA A 288 0.50 -11.40 -16.28
N GLY A 289 -0.74 -11.02 -16.02
CA GLY A 289 -1.56 -11.64 -14.98
C GLY A 289 -2.95 -11.99 -15.50
N THR A 290 -3.57 -13.02 -14.91
CA THR A 290 -4.91 -13.50 -15.25
C THR A 290 -5.69 -13.89 -14.00
N PRO A 291 -7.02 -13.65 -13.94
CA PRO A 291 -7.88 -14.15 -12.88
C PRO A 291 -7.97 -15.70 -12.95
N PHE A 292 -7.79 -16.36 -11.80
CA PHE A 292 -8.05 -17.82 -11.67
C PHE A 292 -9.44 -18.09 -11.13
N SER A 293 -9.90 -17.27 -10.19
CA SER A 293 -11.23 -17.38 -9.61
C SER A 293 -11.73 -15.98 -9.21
N LYS A 294 -12.97 -15.72 -9.57
CA LYS A 294 -13.69 -14.48 -9.23
C LYS A 294 -15.17 -14.78 -9.02
N PRO A 295 -15.91 -13.97 -8.25
CA PRO A 295 -17.37 -14.10 -8.12
C PRO A 295 -18.07 -13.80 -9.44
N ASP A 296 -19.27 -14.39 -9.61
CA ASP A 296 -20.17 -14.00 -10.70
C ASP A 296 -20.50 -12.51 -10.62
N GLY A 297 -20.47 -11.81 -11.76
CA GLY A 297 -20.71 -10.38 -11.84
C GLY A 297 -19.49 -9.50 -11.47
N PHE A 298 -18.36 -10.07 -11.09
CA PHE A 298 -17.12 -9.31 -10.94
C PHE A 298 -16.46 -9.13 -12.31
N GLU A 299 -16.63 -7.95 -12.89
CA GLU A 299 -16.05 -7.60 -14.19
C GLU A 299 -14.58 -7.21 -14.02
N THR A 300 -13.72 -7.75 -14.85
CA THR A 300 -12.28 -7.47 -14.94
C THR A 300 -11.76 -8.01 -16.27
N SER A 301 -10.66 -7.50 -16.75
CA SER A 301 -9.97 -8.00 -17.94
C SER A 301 -9.44 -9.42 -17.71
N ASP A 302 -9.54 -10.27 -18.73
CA ASP A 302 -9.00 -11.64 -18.66
C ASP A 302 -7.46 -11.68 -18.65
N LEU A 303 -6.81 -10.64 -19.18
CA LEU A 303 -5.36 -10.47 -19.20
C LEU A 303 -4.98 -9.05 -18.78
N THR A 304 -4.16 -8.96 -17.77
CA THR A 304 -3.59 -7.71 -17.28
C THR A 304 -2.09 -7.67 -17.57
N LEU A 305 -1.63 -6.64 -18.25
CA LEU A 305 -0.20 -6.41 -18.48
C LEU A 305 0.28 -5.26 -17.59
N GLY A 306 1.46 -5.41 -17.01
CA GLY A 306 2.05 -4.36 -16.21
C GLY A 306 3.56 -4.29 -16.34
N PHE A 307 4.11 -3.11 -16.10
CA PHE A 307 5.54 -2.91 -16.06
C PHE A 307 5.92 -1.91 -14.96
N ASN A 308 7.16 -2.03 -14.52
CA ASN A 308 7.84 -1.05 -13.68
C ASN A 308 9.25 -0.85 -14.24
N LEU A 309 9.66 0.39 -14.38
CA LEU A 309 11.00 0.75 -14.86
C LEU A 309 11.61 1.74 -13.86
N ASN A 310 12.83 1.44 -13.38
CA ASN A 310 13.61 2.29 -12.52
C ASN A 310 14.97 2.54 -13.16
N TRP A 311 15.29 3.77 -13.45
CA TRP A 311 16.57 4.15 -14.00
C TRP A 311 17.40 4.90 -12.99
N SER A 312 18.67 4.54 -12.88
CA SER A 312 19.64 5.22 -12.01
C SER A 312 20.87 5.63 -12.83
N TRP A 313 21.40 6.81 -12.60
CA TRP A 313 22.60 7.35 -13.25
C TRP A 313 23.77 7.42 -12.26
#